data_7692aba83fe4ec4e57a606d39d4d4f0a
#
_entry.id   7692aba83fe4ec4e57a606d39d4d4f0a
#
_cell.length_a   1.000
_cell.length_b   1.000
_cell.length_c   1.000
_cell.angle_alpha   90.00
_cell.angle_beta   90.00
_cell.angle_gamma   90.00
#
_symmetry.space_group_name_H-M   'P 1'
#
loop_
_entity.id
_entity.type
_entity.pdbx_description
1 polymer ?
#
loop_
_entity_poly.entity_id
_entity_poly.type
_entity_poly.pdbx_seq_one_letter_code
_entity_poly.pdbx_strand_id
1 'polypeptide(L)'
;MVNETVKDTIEALKSEFQTHFGVPHSNKAYTEQSRSIKGLLGAVGHDNILRTFRFLLNCQADWLQNAKNIGGLIKWYDAIQTMRLNSDLAVKKGSYEHEQERMKAKEEEKLKAFRKEMLDE
;
A
#
# COMPACT_ATOMS: atom_id res chain seq x y z
N MET A 1 -0.93 -10.94 24.82
CA MET A 1 -0.36 -10.01 23.82
C MET A 1 0.83 -10.66 23.17
N VAL A 2 0.75 -10.93 21.89
CA VAL A 2 1.87 -11.50 21.15
C VAL A 2 2.79 -10.36 20.75
N ASN A 3 3.97 -10.28 21.37
CA ASN A 3 5.00 -9.37 20.91
C ASN A 3 5.72 -10.04 19.74
N GLU A 4 5.43 -9.54 18.53
CA GLU A 4 6.14 -9.99 17.35
C GLU A 4 7.63 -9.70 17.50
N THR A 5 8.45 -10.72 17.40
CA THR A 5 9.91 -10.55 17.49
C THR A 5 10.48 -10.04 16.17
N VAL A 6 11.70 -9.51 16.23
CA VAL A 6 12.45 -9.11 15.03
C VAL A 6 12.58 -10.29 14.06
N LYS A 7 12.86 -11.47 14.59
CA LYS A 7 12.97 -12.70 13.79
C LYS A 7 11.65 -13.01 13.06
N ASP A 8 10.52 -12.95 13.77
CA ASP A 8 9.21 -13.22 13.19
C ASP A 8 8.89 -12.22 12.07
N THR A 9 9.19 -10.95 12.27
CA THR A 9 8.99 -9.91 11.28
C THR A 9 9.85 -10.17 10.03
N ILE A 10 11.13 -10.49 10.20
CA ILE A 10 12.01 -10.79 9.07
C ILE A 10 11.56 -12.05 8.32
N GLU A 11 11.16 -13.08 9.03
CA GLU A 11 10.65 -14.31 8.40
C GLU A 11 9.36 -14.03 7.62
N ALA A 12 8.48 -13.20 8.14
CA ALA A 12 7.28 -12.78 7.44
C ALA A 12 7.59 -11.97 6.18
N LEU A 13 8.58 -11.06 6.24
CA LEU A 13 9.04 -10.29 5.08
C LEU A 13 9.65 -11.21 4.01
N LYS A 14 10.46 -12.18 4.41
CA LYS A 14 11.02 -13.19 3.49
C LYS A 14 9.94 -14.02 2.83
N SER A 15 8.92 -14.40 3.58
CA SER A 15 7.76 -15.15 3.07
C SER A 15 7.00 -14.33 2.01
N GLU A 16 6.76 -13.06 2.26
CA GLU A 16 6.12 -12.16 1.30
C GLU A 16 6.97 -12.02 0.02
N PHE A 17 8.28 -11.88 0.16
CA PHE A 17 9.20 -11.81 -0.96
C PHE A 17 9.16 -13.10 -1.79
N GLN A 18 9.24 -14.26 -1.15
CA GLN A 18 9.20 -15.55 -1.82
C GLN A 18 7.86 -15.78 -2.55
N THR A 19 6.76 -15.40 -1.92
CA THR A 19 5.43 -15.49 -2.53
C THR A 19 5.34 -14.61 -3.78
N HIS A 20 5.90 -13.42 -3.73
CA HIS A 20 5.84 -12.47 -4.85
C HIS A 20 6.76 -12.88 -6.02
N PHE A 21 8.00 -13.24 -5.73
CA PHE A 21 9.01 -13.53 -6.76
C PHE A 21 9.22 -15.01 -7.06
N GLY A 22 8.74 -15.91 -6.20
CA GLY A 22 8.94 -17.35 -6.36
C GLY A 22 10.33 -17.84 -5.99
N VAL A 23 11.18 -16.98 -5.42
CA VAL A 23 12.55 -17.31 -5.00
C VAL A 23 12.79 -16.80 -3.58
N PRO A 24 13.67 -17.48 -2.79
CA PRO A 24 13.95 -17.05 -1.43
C PRO A 24 14.76 -15.76 -1.38
N HIS A 25 14.52 -14.97 -0.33
CA HIS A 25 15.28 -13.74 -0.08
C HIS A 25 16.69 -14.08 0.40
N SER A 26 17.68 -13.26 0.00
CA SER A 26 19.08 -13.41 0.44
C SER A 26 19.23 -13.09 1.94
N ASN A 27 20.11 -13.83 2.63
CA ASN A 27 20.45 -13.62 4.04
C ASN A 27 21.74 -12.83 4.26
N LYS A 28 22.34 -12.28 3.21
CA LYS A 28 23.68 -11.66 3.28
C LYS A 28 23.81 -10.53 4.28
N ALA A 29 22.76 -9.74 4.50
CA ALA A 29 22.78 -8.59 5.40
C ALA A 29 21.89 -8.81 6.64
N TYR A 30 21.72 -10.05 7.07
CA TYR A 30 20.77 -10.39 8.14
C TYR A 30 20.99 -9.59 9.43
N THR A 31 22.25 -9.46 9.89
CA THR A 31 22.57 -8.77 11.14
C THR A 31 22.21 -7.29 11.08
N GLU A 32 22.57 -6.61 9.98
CA GLU A 32 22.24 -5.19 9.78
C GLU A 32 20.75 -4.98 9.62
N GLN A 33 20.11 -5.84 8.84
CA GLN A 33 18.67 -5.80 8.63
C GLN A 33 17.91 -6.03 9.93
N SER A 34 18.39 -6.94 10.79
CA SER A 34 17.78 -7.20 12.10
C SER A 34 17.77 -5.96 12.98
N ARG A 35 18.87 -5.21 13.03
CA ARG A 35 18.97 -3.97 13.80
C ARG A 35 17.99 -2.92 13.31
N SER A 36 17.92 -2.74 12.01
CA SER A 36 17.03 -1.76 11.37
C SER A 36 15.56 -2.15 11.54
N ILE A 37 15.23 -3.42 11.37
CA ILE A 37 13.87 -3.94 11.59
C ILE A 37 13.47 -3.78 13.06
N LYS A 38 14.40 -4.00 13.99
CA LYS A 38 14.13 -3.76 15.42
C LYS A 38 13.71 -2.31 15.69
N GLY A 39 14.41 -1.36 15.08
CA GLY A 39 14.06 0.06 15.18
C GLY A 39 12.69 0.36 14.58
N LEU A 40 12.41 -0.16 13.39
CA LEU A 40 11.12 -0.01 12.73
C LEU A 40 9.98 -0.67 13.51
N LEU A 41 10.23 -1.85 14.05
CA LEU A 41 9.24 -2.59 14.83
C LEU A 41 8.81 -1.79 16.07
N GLY A 42 9.76 -1.14 16.75
CA GLY A 42 9.47 -0.26 17.87
C GLY A 42 8.76 1.03 17.48
N ALA A 43 9.03 1.54 16.28
CA ALA A 43 8.46 2.80 15.81
C ALA A 43 7.07 2.65 15.18
N VAL A 44 6.85 1.63 14.35
CA VAL A 44 5.64 1.51 13.53
C VAL A 44 4.88 0.19 13.71
N GLY A 45 5.50 -0.83 14.28
CA GLY A 45 4.90 -2.12 14.53
C GLY A 45 4.98 -3.10 13.36
N HIS A 46 4.79 -4.36 13.64
CA HIS A 46 4.90 -5.49 12.71
C HIS A 46 3.97 -5.34 11.50
N ASP A 47 2.69 -5.07 11.74
CA ASP A 47 1.68 -4.99 10.67
C ASP A 47 1.97 -3.89 9.67
N ASN A 48 2.41 -2.72 10.15
CA ASN A 48 2.76 -1.60 9.27
C ASN A 48 3.98 -1.91 8.41
N ILE A 49 4.98 -2.60 8.98
CA ILE A 49 6.15 -3.04 8.23
C ILE A 49 5.73 -3.97 7.10
N LEU A 50 4.89 -4.97 7.38
CA LEU A 50 4.42 -5.92 6.36
C LEU A 50 3.57 -5.25 5.29
N ARG A 51 2.65 -4.38 5.67
CA ARG A 51 1.81 -3.63 4.72
C ARG A 51 2.65 -2.75 3.80
N THR A 52 3.65 -2.08 4.35
CA THR A 52 4.56 -1.24 3.59
C THR A 52 5.40 -2.07 2.62
N PHE A 53 5.86 -3.25 3.06
CA PHE A 53 6.60 -4.15 2.19
C PHE A 53 5.74 -4.71 1.04
N ARG A 54 4.51 -5.12 1.32
CA ARG A 54 3.56 -5.55 0.28
C ARG A 54 3.33 -4.45 -0.75
N PHE A 55 3.17 -3.21 -0.27
CA PHE A 55 3.05 -2.07 -1.16
C PHE A 55 4.29 -1.90 -2.04
N LEU A 56 5.49 -2.00 -1.45
CA LEU A 56 6.74 -1.92 -2.18
C LEU A 56 6.84 -3.00 -3.27
N LEU A 57 6.49 -4.25 -2.95
CA LEU A 57 6.55 -5.37 -3.90
C LEU A 57 5.63 -5.14 -5.10
N ASN A 58 4.49 -4.51 -4.90
CA ASN A 58 3.51 -4.23 -5.94
C ASN A 58 3.65 -2.85 -6.57
N CYS A 59 4.60 -2.05 -6.11
CA CYS A 59 4.81 -0.68 -6.59
C CYS A 59 5.42 -0.68 -7.99
N GLN A 60 4.93 0.23 -8.85
CA GLN A 60 5.41 0.36 -10.23
C GLN A 60 6.38 1.52 -10.43
N ALA A 61 6.72 2.24 -9.37
CA ALA A 61 7.68 3.34 -9.45
C ALA A 61 9.06 2.84 -9.91
N ASP A 62 9.60 3.42 -10.97
CA ASP A 62 10.84 2.96 -11.61
C ASP A 62 12.02 2.95 -10.63
N TRP A 63 12.15 3.97 -9.81
CA TRP A 63 13.24 4.10 -8.84
C TRP A 63 13.19 3.08 -7.71
N LEU A 64 12.05 2.39 -7.51
CA LEU A 64 11.87 1.36 -6.49
C LEU A 64 12.04 -0.07 -7.04
N GLN A 65 12.17 -0.27 -8.36
CA GLN A 65 12.21 -1.63 -8.92
C GLN A 65 13.39 -2.45 -8.40
N ASN A 66 14.54 -1.82 -8.15
CA ASN A 66 15.72 -2.48 -7.59
C ASN A 66 15.74 -2.50 -6.05
N ALA A 67 14.73 -1.93 -5.41
CA ALA A 67 14.62 -1.84 -3.95
C ALA A 67 13.56 -2.79 -3.36
N LYS A 68 13.03 -3.73 -4.16
CA LYS A 68 11.99 -4.66 -3.73
C LYS A 68 12.56 -5.83 -2.93
N ASN A 69 13.17 -5.51 -1.79
CA ASN A 69 13.75 -6.45 -0.83
C ASN A 69 13.75 -5.81 0.56
N ILE A 70 14.18 -6.56 1.57
CA ILE A 70 14.22 -6.05 2.95
C ILE A 70 15.17 -4.83 3.07
N GLY A 71 16.33 -4.89 2.43
CA GLY A 71 17.28 -3.77 2.43
C GLY A 71 16.70 -2.50 1.83
N GLY A 72 16.00 -2.62 0.70
CA GLY A 72 15.30 -1.52 0.06
C GLY A 72 14.16 -0.97 0.90
N LEU A 73 13.40 -1.85 1.54
CA LEU A 73 12.35 -1.44 2.48
C LEU A 73 12.91 -0.59 3.62
N ILE A 74 14.00 -1.02 4.23
CA ILE A 74 14.64 -0.29 5.33
C ILE A 74 15.15 1.07 4.85
N LYS A 75 15.87 1.09 3.73
CA LYS A 75 16.49 2.30 3.19
C LYS A 75 15.46 3.37 2.82
N TRP A 76 14.35 2.96 2.24
CA TRP A 76 13.33 3.87 1.69
C TRP A 76 12.01 3.81 2.45
N TYR A 77 12.02 3.33 3.69
CA TYR A 77 10.80 3.06 4.46
C TYR A 77 9.88 4.27 4.54
N ASP A 78 10.40 5.44 4.92
CA ASP A 78 9.60 6.65 5.08
C ASP A 78 8.94 7.07 3.76
N ALA A 79 9.72 7.02 2.67
CA ALA A 79 9.21 7.36 1.33
C ALA A 79 8.13 6.35 0.88
N ILE A 80 8.37 5.07 1.08
CA ILE A 80 7.44 4.00 0.70
C ILE A 80 6.16 4.09 1.54
N GLN A 81 6.28 4.31 2.85
CA GLN A 81 5.14 4.47 3.74
C GLN A 81 4.29 5.68 3.35
N THR A 82 4.93 6.80 3.03
CA THR A 82 4.26 8.00 2.56
C THR A 82 3.48 7.72 1.27
N MET A 83 4.09 7.04 0.32
CA MET A 83 3.42 6.64 -0.93
C MET A 83 2.23 5.72 -0.66
N ARG A 84 2.38 4.76 0.24
CA ARG A 84 1.30 3.84 0.62
C ARG A 84 0.12 4.59 1.23
N LEU A 85 0.38 5.49 2.19
CA LEU A 85 -0.67 6.28 2.83
C LEU A 85 -1.36 7.22 1.85
N ASN A 86 -0.61 7.84 0.95
CA ASN A 86 -1.18 8.69 -0.10
C ASN A 86 -2.01 7.88 -1.10
N SER A 87 -1.57 6.67 -1.44
CA SER A 87 -2.32 5.76 -2.31
C SER A 87 -3.63 5.33 -1.67
N ASP A 88 -3.62 4.99 -0.37
CA ASP A 88 -4.83 4.63 0.38
C ASP A 88 -5.81 5.81 0.43
N LEU A 89 -5.31 7.02 0.67
CA LEU A 89 -6.13 8.23 0.66
C LEU A 89 -6.69 8.51 -0.74
N ALA A 90 -5.90 8.34 -1.78
CA ALA A 90 -6.33 8.52 -3.17
C ALA A 90 -7.41 7.50 -3.55
N VAL A 91 -7.30 6.26 -3.12
CA VAL A 91 -8.33 5.22 -3.34
C VAL A 91 -9.62 5.60 -2.63
N LYS A 92 -9.57 5.98 -1.36
CA LYS A 92 -10.74 6.44 -0.61
C LYS A 92 -11.37 7.68 -1.22
N LYS A 93 -10.55 8.64 -1.62
CA LYS A 93 -10.99 9.88 -2.26
C LYS A 93 -11.57 9.61 -3.65
N GLY A 94 -10.92 8.77 -4.43
CA GLY A 94 -11.40 8.34 -5.74
C GLY A 94 -12.73 7.59 -5.66
N SER A 95 -12.90 6.73 -4.68
CA SER A 95 -14.16 6.02 -4.41
C SER A 95 -15.29 7.00 -4.09
N TYR A 96 -15.02 7.98 -3.25
CA TYR A 96 -15.98 9.03 -2.86
C TYR A 96 -16.35 9.90 -4.04
N GLU A 97 -15.39 10.37 -4.81
CA GLU A 97 -15.60 11.15 -6.03
C GLU A 97 -16.41 10.36 -7.07
N HIS A 98 -16.15 9.08 -7.20
CA HIS A 98 -16.88 8.20 -8.11
C HIS A 98 -18.35 8.05 -7.71
N GLU A 99 -18.64 7.91 -6.42
CA GLU A 99 -20.01 7.88 -5.92
C GLU A 99 -20.72 9.22 -6.15
N GLN A 100 -20.04 10.34 -5.95
CA GLN A 100 -20.59 11.66 -6.19
C GLN A 100 -20.86 11.90 -7.68
N GLU A 101 -19.98 11.45 -8.55
CA GLU A 101 -20.20 11.51 -10.01
C GLU A 101 -21.38 10.67 -10.43
N ARG A 102 -21.56 9.47 -9.86
CA ARG A 102 -22.73 8.63 -10.10
C ARG A 102 -24.02 9.31 -9.65
N MET A 103 -24.01 9.95 -8.50
CA MET A 103 -25.16 10.68 -7.97
C MET A 103 -25.51 11.88 -8.84
N LYS A 104 -24.50 12.63 -9.29
CA LYS A 104 -24.69 13.74 -10.21
C LYS A 104 -25.24 13.30 -11.55
N ALA A 105 -24.72 12.21 -12.10
CA ALA A 105 -25.21 11.65 -13.35
C ALA A 105 -26.67 11.21 -13.26
N LYS A 106 -27.06 10.59 -12.15
CA LYS A 106 -28.46 10.21 -11.90
C LYS A 106 -29.36 11.41 -11.74
N GLU A 107 -28.91 12.46 -11.06
CA GLU A 107 -29.66 13.71 -10.91
C GLU A 107 -29.82 14.43 -12.25
N GLU A 108 -28.78 14.46 -13.06
CA GLU A 108 -28.83 15.03 -14.42
C GLU A 108 -29.78 14.27 -15.32
N GLU A 109 -29.79 12.93 -15.26
CA GLU A 109 -30.75 12.11 -16.01
C GLU A 109 -32.18 12.40 -15.58
N LYS A 110 -32.43 12.50 -14.29
CA LYS A 110 -33.76 12.84 -13.76
C LYS A 110 -34.19 14.24 -14.19
N LEU A 111 -33.28 15.21 -14.17
CA LEU A 111 -33.53 16.57 -14.63
C LEU A 111 -33.80 16.63 -16.12
N LYS A 112 -33.07 15.85 -16.92
CA LYS A 112 -33.29 15.75 -18.38
C LYS A 112 -34.63 15.11 -18.68
N ALA A 113 -35.00 14.04 -17.99
CA ALA A 113 -36.29 13.37 -18.13
C ALA A 113 -37.43 14.34 -17.74
N PHE A 114 -37.28 15.07 -16.66
CA PHE A 114 -38.24 16.05 -16.18
C PHE A 114 -38.39 17.20 -17.17
N ARG A 115 -37.30 17.74 -17.72
CA ARG A 115 -37.32 18.78 -18.76
C ARG A 115 -37.98 18.30 -20.04
N LYS A 116 -37.73 17.06 -20.41
CA LYS A 116 -38.32 16.45 -21.58
C LYS A 116 -39.83 16.30 -21.47
N GLU A 117 -40.31 15.87 -20.29
CA GLU A 117 -41.75 15.81 -20.00
C GLU A 117 -42.38 17.18 -20.01
N MET A 118 -41.71 18.21 -19.51
CA MET A 118 -42.21 19.57 -19.49
C MET A 118 -42.23 20.19 -20.91
N LEU A 119 -41.28 19.83 -21.76
CA LEU A 119 -41.17 20.35 -23.11
C LEU A 119 -42.08 19.65 -24.13
N ASP A 120 -42.50 18.40 -23.84
CA ASP A 120 -43.40 17.61 -24.69
C ASP A 120 -44.90 17.92 -24.43
N GLU A 121 -45.17 18.77 -23.47
CA GLU A 121 -46.49 19.35 -23.22
C GLU A 121 -46.59 20.70 -24.02
#